data_198ba263b787bef56fc4cf96643c47ee
#
_entry.id   198ba263b787bef56fc4cf96643c47ee
#
_cell.length_a   1.000
_cell.length_b   1.000
_cell.length_c   1.000
_cell.angle_alpha   90.00
_cell.angle_beta   90.00
_cell.angle_gamma   90.00
#
_symmetry.space_group_name_H-M   'P 1'
#
loop_
_entity.id
_entity.type
_entity.pdbx_description
1 polymer ?
#
loop_
_entity_poly.entity_id
_entity_poly.type
_entity_poly.pdbx_seq_one_letter_code
_entity_poly.pdbx_strand_id
1 'polypeptide(L)'
;MKVNELQGAALDWVVAKCEGIDLFETEGWSYEEDTGTRKPYRPSTDWAQGGPIIEREKISVTPTDGKAFVGQEAWAAYHLCTLFEDDKEHEYQHGPTPLIAAMRCYVASKLGDIIDIPEELK
;
A
#
# COMPACT_ATOMS: atom_id res chain seq x y z
N MET A 1 4.83 10.45 -8.64
CA MET A 1 5.12 10.41 -7.20
C MET A 1 5.74 9.07 -6.83
N LYS A 2 6.74 9.07 -5.99
CA LYS A 2 7.38 7.83 -5.57
C LYS A 2 6.49 7.07 -4.60
N VAL A 3 6.50 5.73 -4.70
CA VAL A 3 5.71 4.86 -3.81
C VAL A 3 6.00 5.15 -2.34
N ASN A 4 7.26 5.38 -1.98
CA ASN A 4 7.61 5.63 -0.58
C ASN A 4 7.10 6.98 -0.03
N GLU A 5 6.51 7.80 -0.86
CA GLU A 5 5.88 9.05 -0.46
C GLU A 5 4.36 8.94 -0.34
N LEU A 6 3.79 7.83 -0.82
CA LEU A 6 2.33 7.61 -0.78
C LEU A 6 1.85 7.31 0.63
N GLN A 7 0.81 8.00 1.05
CA GLN A 7 0.15 7.75 2.32
C GLN A 7 -1.29 8.26 2.27
N GLY A 8 -2.10 7.86 3.24
CA GLY A 8 -3.48 8.31 3.35
C GLY A 8 -4.30 8.04 2.10
N ALA A 9 -5.10 9.03 1.70
CA ALA A 9 -6.04 8.89 0.58
C ALA A 9 -5.33 8.57 -0.74
N ALA A 10 -4.15 9.11 -0.98
CA ALA A 10 -3.38 8.84 -2.21
C ALA A 10 -2.99 7.36 -2.29
N LEU A 11 -2.48 6.81 -1.19
CA LEU A 11 -2.12 5.40 -1.14
C LEU A 11 -3.35 4.50 -1.31
N ASP A 12 -4.44 4.82 -0.62
CA ASP A 12 -5.68 4.05 -0.72
C ASP A 12 -6.27 4.07 -2.14
N TRP A 13 -6.19 5.22 -2.81
CA TRP A 13 -6.63 5.35 -4.19
C TRP A 13 -5.83 4.43 -5.13
N VAL A 14 -4.51 4.41 -4.96
CA VAL A 14 -3.66 3.57 -5.81
C VAL A 14 -3.90 2.09 -5.53
N VAL A 15 -4.09 1.70 -4.26
CA VAL A 15 -4.42 0.32 -3.91
C VAL A 15 -5.74 -0.09 -4.57
N ALA A 16 -6.74 0.78 -4.57
CA ALA A 16 -8.01 0.51 -5.24
C ALA A 16 -7.82 0.28 -6.74
N LYS A 17 -6.95 1.06 -7.37
CA LYS A 17 -6.62 0.87 -8.80
C LYS A 17 -5.99 -0.50 -9.04
N CYS A 18 -5.09 -0.91 -8.19
CA CYS A 18 -4.47 -2.25 -8.27
C CYS A 18 -5.48 -3.37 -8.07
N GLU A 19 -6.49 -3.14 -7.21
CA GLU A 19 -7.53 -4.14 -6.91
C GLU A 19 -8.70 -4.11 -7.92
N GLY A 20 -8.72 -3.14 -8.82
CA GLY A 20 -9.82 -2.99 -9.77
C GLY A 20 -11.11 -2.50 -9.12
N ILE A 21 -11.01 -1.77 -8.03
CA ILE A 21 -12.14 -1.24 -7.29
C ILE A 21 -12.45 0.18 -7.76
N ASP A 22 -13.71 0.43 -8.12
CA ASP A 22 -14.17 1.77 -8.44
C ASP A 22 -14.50 2.53 -7.17
N LEU A 23 -13.89 3.70 -7.02
CA LEU A 23 -14.10 4.55 -5.85
C LEU A 23 -15.04 5.71 -6.20
N PHE A 24 -15.89 6.05 -5.24
CA PHE A 24 -16.81 7.18 -5.32
C PHE A 24 -16.32 8.29 -4.39
N GLU A 25 -16.28 9.51 -4.92
CA GLU A 25 -15.86 10.68 -4.14
C GLU A 25 -17.05 11.29 -3.41
N THR A 26 -17.34 10.75 -2.22
CA THR A 26 -18.36 11.31 -1.32
C THR A 26 -17.78 11.31 0.10
N GLU A 27 -17.48 12.49 0.64
CA GLU A 27 -16.86 12.63 1.96
C GLU A 27 -15.61 11.76 2.15
N GLY A 28 -14.76 11.72 1.09
CA GLY A 28 -13.62 10.82 1.00
C GLY A 28 -13.89 9.71 -0.01
N TRP A 29 -12.93 8.83 -0.17
CA TRP A 29 -13.05 7.73 -1.13
C TRP A 29 -13.81 6.56 -0.50
N SER A 30 -14.82 6.10 -1.22
CA SER A 30 -15.63 4.96 -0.78
C SER A 30 -15.85 3.99 -1.93
N TYR A 31 -16.19 2.76 -1.60
CA TYR A 31 -16.56 1.74 -2.58
C TYR A 31 -17.93 1.17 -2.24
N GLU A 32 -18.60 0.60 -3.25
CA GLU A 32 -19.90 0.01 -3.07
C GLU A 32 -19.76 -1.52 -2.87
N GLU A 33 -20.31 -2.02 -1.79
CA GLU A 33 -20.41 -3.45 -1.56
C GLU A 33 -21.57 -4.09 -2.34
N ASP A 34 -21.54 -5.43 -2.46
CA ASP A 34 -22.59 -6.19 -3.14
C ASP A 34 -23.99 -5.90 -2.60
N THR A 35 -24.10 -5.44 -1.38
CA THR A 35 -25.37 -5.07 -0.73
C THR A 35 -25.86 -3.69 -1.08
N GLY A 36 -25.12 -2.94 -1.90
CA GLY A 36 -25.45 -1.56 -2.25
C GLY A 36 -25.02 -0.54 -1.19
N THR A 37 -24.35 -0.98 -0.13
CA THR A 37 -23.87 -0.10 0.93
C THR A 37 -22.47 0.41 0.57
N ARG A 38 -22.27 1.73 0.71
CA ARG A 38 -20.95 2.33 0.50
C ARG A 38 -20.16 2.35 1.79
N LYS A 39 -18.89 1.98 1.70
CA LYS A 39 -17.95 2.00 2.81
C LYS A 39 -16.70 2.78 2.45
N PRO A 40 -16.09 3.50 3.40
CA PRO A 40 -14.80 4.12 3.16
C PRO A 40 -13.75 3.07 2.77
N TYR A 41 -12.97 3.37 1.76
CA TYR A 41 -11.90 2.47 1.33
C TYR A 41 -10.56 2.96 1.89
N ARG A 42 -10.06 2.31 2.92
CA ARG A 42 -8.84 2.71 3.64
C ARG A 42 -7.96 1.51 3.99
N PRO A 43 -7.47 0.77 2.99
CA PRO A 43 -6.62 -0.40 3.27
C PRO A 43 -5.31 -0.04 3.96
N SER A 44 -4.84 1.20 3.83
CA SER A 44 -3.61 1.63 4.50
C SER A 44 -3.76 1.88 6.00
N THR A 45 -4.99 1.96 6.51
CA THR A 45 -5.27 2.20 7.93
C THR A 45 -6.27 1.22 8.53
N ASP A 46 -6.98 0.48 7.72
CA ASP A 46 -7.98 -0.50 8.17
C ASP A 46 -7.51 -1.92 7.90
N TRP A 47 -7.20 -2.66 8.96
CA TRP A 47 -6.74 -4.04 8.85
C TRP A 47 -7.77 -4.98 8.21
N ALA A 48 -9.05 -4.70 8.38
CA ALA A 48 -10.10 -5.49 7.73
C ALA A 48 -10.04 -5.40 6.21
N GLN A 49 -9.50 -4.31 5.68
CA GLN A 49 -9.35 -4.10 4.24
C GLN A 49 -7.95 -4.43 3.74
N GLY A 50 -6.91 -4.03 4.48
CA GLY A 50 -5.52 -4.26 4.10
C GLY A 50 -5.01 -5.66 4.43
N GLY A 51 -5.49 -6.25 5.52
CA GLY A 51 -5.06 -7.59 5.94
C GLY A 51 -5.24 -8.67 4.88
N PRO A 52 -6.43 -8.77 4.24
CA PRO A 52 -6.64 -9.75 3.16
C PRO A 52 -5.68 -9.59 1.99
N ILE A 53 -5.25 -8.37 1.67
CA ILE A 53 -4.27 -8.13 0.61
C ILE A 53 -2.92 -8.69 1.03
N ILE A 54 -2.50 -8.44 2.27
CA ILE A 54 -1.24 -8.96 2.83
C ILE A 54 -1.23 -10.48 2.76
N GLU A 55 -2.33 -11.11 3.17
CA GLU A 55 -2.45 -12.56 3.18
C GLU A 55 -2.41 -13.14 1.77
N ARG A 56 -3.19 -12.59 0.85
CA ARG A 56 -3.28 -13.06 -0.52
C ARG A 56 -1.94 -12.91 -1.26
N GLU A 57 -1.30 -11.76 -1.10
CA GLU A 57 -0.04 -11.45 -1.79
C GLU A 57 1.19 -11.98 -1.07
N LYS A 58 1.02 -12.54 0.10
CA LYS A 58 2.12 -13.09 0.92
C LYS A 58 3.20 -12.05 1.19
N ILE A 59 2.76 -10.89 1.62
CA ILE A 59 3.65 -9.79 1.97
C ILE A 59 4.17 -10.01 3.38
N SER A 60 5.49 -9.95 3.54
CA SER A 60 6.13 -10.02 4.85
C SER A 60 6.27 -8.62 5.41
N VAL A 61 5.90 -8.44 6.67
CA VAL A 61 5.99 -7.16 7.36
C VAL A 61 6.80 -7.35 8.63
N THR A 62 7.86 -6.55 8.81
CA THR A 62 8.73 -6.65 9.96
C THR A 62 9.00 -5.28 10.56
N PRO A 63 9.16 -5.18 11.89
CA PRO A 63 9.61 -3.92 12.47
C PRO A 63 11.08 -3.69 12.13
N THR A 64 11.45 -2.43 11.91
CA THR A 64 12.84 -2.04 11.74
C THR A 64 13.42 -1.74 13.11
N ASP A 65 14.74 -1.88 13.28
CA ASP A 65 15.34 -1.58 14.59
C ASP A 65 15.60 -0.08 14.81
N GLY A 66 15.29 0.74 13.81
CA GLY A 66 15.37 2.20 13.92
C GLY A 66 16.77 2.77 14.03
N LYS A 67 17.78 1.96 14.25
CA LYS A 67 19.17 2.40 14.43
C LYS A 67 20.00 2.28 13.15
N ALA A 68 19.70 1.31 12.33
CA ALA A 68 20.47 1.02 11.13
C ALA A 68 20.21 2.05 10.01
N PHE A 69 19.09 2.75 10.07
CA PHE A 69 18.66 3.63 9.00
C PHE A 69 18.08 4.92 9.58
N VAL A 70 18.91 5.90 9.76
CA VAL A 70 18.49 7.21 10.25
C VAL A 70 17.50 7.82 9.24
N GLY A 71 16.31 8.13 9.71
CA GLY A 71 15.25 8.72 8.88
C GLY A 71 14.30 7.72 8.23
N GLN A 72 14.48 6.42 8.46
CA GLN A 72 13.55 5.42 7.96
C GLN A 72 12.42 5.15 8.94
N GLU A 73 11.28 4.81 8.38
CA GLU A 73 10.07 4.57 9.14
C GLU A 73 10.13 3.22 9.85
N ALA A 74 9.26 3.05 10.85
CA ALA A 74 9.36 1.98 11.84
C ALA A 74 9.12 0.56 11.29
N TRP A 75 8.51 0.42 10.13
CA TRP A 75 8.13 -0.87 9.56
C TRP A 75 8.65 -1.04 8.14
N ALA A 76 9.02 -2.27 7.82
CA ALA A 76 9.46 -2.64 6.47
C ALA A 76 8.59 -3.78 5.95
N ALA A 77 8.34 -3.79 4.65
CA ALA A 77 7.56 -4.84 3.99
C ALA A 77 8.24 -5.27 2.71
N TYR A 78 8.16 -6.56 2.39
CA TYR A 78 8.64 -7.08 1.12
C TYR A 78 7.70 -8.15 0.59
N HIS A 79 7.64 -8.25 -0.74
CA HIS A 79 6.79 -9.21 -1.42
C HIS A 79 7.60 -10.47 -1.75
N LEU A 80 7.11 -11.63 -1.33
CA LEU A 80 7.85 -12.88 -1.48
C LEU A 80 8.19 -13.19 -2.94
N CYS A 81 7.28 -12.88 -3.86
CA CYS A 81 7.51 -13.14 -5.29
C CYS A 81 8.67 -12.36 -5.87
N THR A 82 9.01 -11.20 -5.31
CA THR A 82 10.13 -10.38 -5.79
C THR A 82 11.47 -10.87 -5.26
N LEU A 83 11.49 -11.69 -4.21
CA LEU A 83 12.72 -12.23 -3.64
C LEU A 83 13.44 -13.19 -4.58
N PHE A 84 12.71 -13.77 -5.53
CA PHE A 84 13.24 -14.79 -6.43
C PHE A 84 13.41 -14.30 -7.86
N GLU A 85 13.14 -13.02 -8.12
CA GLU A 85 13.40 -12.45 -9.42
C GLU A 85 14.88 -12.09 -9.51
N ASP A 86 15.58 -12.69 -10.47
CA ASP A 86 16.99 -12.41 -10.72
C ASP A 86 17.18 -10.92 -11.05
N ASP A 87 18.22 -10.33 -10.55
CA ASP A 87 18.71 -8.98 -10.86
C ASP A 87 17.93 -7.80 -10.26
N LYS A 88 16.93 -8.04 -9.44
CA LYS A 88 16.34 -6.94 -8.67
C LYS A 88 16.80 -7.01 -7.23
N GLU A 89 17.45 -5.96 -6.78
CA GLU A 89 17.68 -5.79 -5.37
C GLU A 89 16.34 -5.86 -4.66
N HIS A 90 16.27 -6.59 -3.55
CA HIS A 90 15.06 -6.73 -2.77
C HIS A 90 14.67 -5.36 -2.25
N GLU A 91 13.70 -4.74 -2.88
CA GLU A 91 13.25 -3.44 -2.45
C GLU A 91 12.24 -3.59 -1.34
N TYR A 92 12.72 -3.33 -0.13
CA TYR A 92 11.82 -3.17 1.00
C TYR A 92 11.13 -1.83 0.86
N GLN A 93 9.82 -1.84 1.07
CA GLN A 93 9.09 -0.60 1.26
C GLN A 93 8.94 -0.37 2.76
N HIS A 94 9.02 0.89 3.17
CA HIS A 94 8.96 1.26 4.57
C HIS A 94 7.72 2.10 4.84
N GLY A 95 7.28 2.13 6.08
CA GLY A 95 6.15 2.95 6.48
C GLY A 95 6.11 3.16 8.00
N PRO A 96 5.37 4.19 8.44
CA PRO A 96 5.19 4.45 9.88
C PRO A 96 4.34 3.41 10.58
N THR A 97 3.56 2.64 9.83
CA THR A 97 2.74 1.55 10.34
C THR A 97 2.94 0.31 9.46
N PRO A 98 2.67 -0.89 9.99
CA PRO A 98 2.80 -2.11 9.18
C PRO A 98 1.88 -2.10 7.96
N LEU A 99 0.66 -1.57 8.08
CA LEU A 99 -0.26 -1.50 6.93
C LEU A 99 0.25 -0.57 5.84
N ILE A 100 0.76 0.60 6.19
CA ILE A 100 1.29 1.54 5.20
C ILE A 100 2.49 0.92 4.48
N ALA A 101 3.41 0.31 5.22
CA ALA A 101 4.55 -0.39 4.61
C ALA A 101 4.08 -1.49 3.67
N ALA A 102 3.11 -2.30 4.09
CA ALA A 102 2.57 -3.40 3.28
C ALA A 102 1.87 -2.90 2.02
N MET A 103 1.07 -1.84 2.13
CA MET A 103 0.35 -1.30 0.97
C MET A 103 1.30 -0.65 -0.03
N ARG A 104 2.33 0.05 0.44
CA ARG A 104 3.39 0.55 -0.43
C ARG A 104 4.11 -0.59 -1.17
N CYS A 105 4.39 -1.68 -0.46
CA CYS A 105 4.99 -2.88 -1.05
C CYS A 105 4.09 -3.48 -2.12
N TYR A 106 2.80 -3.62 -1.85
CA TYR A 106 1.83 -4.13 -2.81
C TYR A 106 1.79 -3.28 -4.07
N VAL A 107 1.67 -1.96 -3.91
CA VAL A 107 1.65 -1.03 -5.04
C VAL A 107 2.93 -1.13 -5.87
N ALA A 108 4.09 -1.14 -5.21
CA ALA A 108 5.37 -1.25 -5.91
C ALA A 108 5.47 -2.55 -6.70
N SER A 109 4.94 -3.66 -6.17
CA SER A 109 4.96 -4.95 -6.86
C SER A 109 4.10 -4.96 -8.12
N LYS A 110 3.06 -4.13 -8.18
CA LYS A 110 2.12 -4.07 -9.31
C LYS A 110 2.47 -2.98 -10.32
N LEU A 111 2.90 -1.82 -9.85
CA LEU A 111 3.06 -0.62 -10.68
C LEU A 111 4.49 -0.06 -10.73
N GLY A 112 5.41 -0.61 -9.94
CA GLY A 112 6.77 -0.10 -9.85
C GLY A 112 6.90 1.04 -8.84
N ASP A 113 8.02 1.75 -8.89
CA ASP A 113 8.37 2.75 -7.87
C ASP A 113 7.76 4.12 -8.08
N ILE A 114 7.32 4.42 -9.30
CA ILE A 114 6.79 5.74 -9.65
C ILE A 114 5.35 5.60 -10.09
N ILE A 115 4.48 6.35 -9.44
CA ILE A 115 3.04 6.26 -9.60
C ILE A 115 2.47 7.60 -10.01
N ASP A 116 1.57 7.58 -11.00
CA ASP A 116 0.78 8.74 -11.38
C ASP A 116 -0.48 8.81 -10.53
N ILE A 117 -0.67 9.93 -9.84
CA ILE A 117 -1.88 10.16 -9.05
C ILE A 117 -2.52 11.49 -9.45
N PRO A 118 -3.84 11.61 -9.28
CA PRO A 118 -4.53 12.89 -9.56
C PRO A 118 -3.97 14.03 -8.72
N GLU A 119 -3.98 15.24 -9.27
CA GLU A 119 -3.48 16.43 -8.58
C GLU A 119 -4.16 16.66 -7.24
N GLU A 120 -5.45 16.37 -7.15
CA GLU A 120 -6.21 16.55 -5.92
C GLU A 120 -5.78 15.63 -4.79
N LEU A 121 -4.99 14.59 -5.10
CA LEU A 121 -4.49 13.65 -4.09
C LEU A 121 -3.01 13.89 -3.72
N LYS A 122 -2.38 14.81 -4.39
CA LYS A 122 -0.97 15.13 -4.10
C LYS A 122 -0.80 15.98 -2.85
#